data_0087436bb6e7e346ef89399687ed6e42
#
_entry.id   0087436bb6e7e346ef89399687ed6e42
#
_cell.length_a   1.000
_cell.length_b   1.000
_cell.length_c   1.000
_cell.angle_alpha   90.00
_cell.angle_beta   90.00
_cell.angle_gamma   90.00
#
_symmetry.space_group_name_H-M   'P 1'
#
loop_
_entity.id
_entity.type
_entity.pdbx_description
1 polymer ?
#
loop_
_entity_poly.entity_id
_entity_poly.type
_entity_poly.pdbx_seq_one_letter_code
_entity_poly.pdbx_strand_id
1 'polypeptide(L)'
;VASRRDFLHTFRKPLTQNKEGSPLMVRPPYGLNESLFQSECVACESKACVASCDEQIILIGGDGTPMLNFSKSGCTFCEDCAKACEPDVLNLKNVHTLEQLNAKFRISTEGCVAHHGVICFSCKEPCIDDAILFNGMFNPVIDMDRCTGCGFCLSRCPTHAIVFLAIPIAVPNTVTE
;
A
#
# COMPACT_ATOMS: atom_id res chain seq x y z
N VAL A 1 28.67 27.95 -12.76
CA VAL A 1 27.55 27.86 -13.73
C VAL A 1 26.98 26.46 -13.60
N ALA A 2 25.88 26.30 -12.89
CA ALA A 2 25.23 25.01 -12.71
C ALA A 2 24.66 24.52 -14.05
N SER A 3 25.00 23.30 -14.44
CA SER A 3 24.58 22.71 -15.70
C SER A 3 23.12 22.20 -15.60
N ARG A 4 22.37 22.34 -16.70
CA ARG A 4 20.99 21.79 -16.84
C ARG A 4 20.88 20.28 -16.60
N ARG A 5 22.00 19.55 -16.58
CA ARG A 5 22.05 18.12 -16.28
C ARG A 5 21.95 17.81 -14.78
N ASP A 6 22.37 18.72 -13.90
CA ASP A 6 22.30 18.50 -12.45
C ASP A 6 20.88 18.59 -11.91
N PHE A 7 19.99 19.31 -12.60
CA PHE A 7 18.58 19.44 -12.20
C PHE A 7 17.80 18.14 -12.30
N LEU A 8 18.15 17.26 -13.25
CA LEU A 8 17.44 15.99 -13.47
C LEU A 8 17.86 14.88 -12.49
N HIS A 9 18.98 15.01 -11.81
CA HIS A 9 19.43 14.02 -10.82
C HIS A 9 18.82 14.22 -9.42
N THR A 10 18.22 15.37 -9.16
CA THR A 10 17.65 15.68 -7.84
C THR A 10 16.27 15.00 -7.62
N PHE A 11 15.59 14.56 -8.70
CA PHE A 11 14.27 13.92 -8.62
C PHE A 11 14.31 12.40 -8.40
N ARG A 12 15.49 11.79 -8.22
CA ARG A 12 15.64 10.34 -8.06
C ARG A 12 16.02 9.88 -6.66
N LYS A 13 15.64 10.59 -5.61
CA LYS A 13 15.76 10.05 -4.25
C LYS A 13 14.49 9.28 -3.92
N PRO A 14 14.55 7.94 -3.77
CA PRO A 14 13.43 7.19 -3.20
C PRO A 14 13.23 7.67 -1.75
N LEU A 15 12.00 8.00 -1.40
CA LEU A 15 11.61 8.65 -0.14
C LEU A 15 11.66 7.73 1.09
N THR A 16 12.20 6.53 1.00
CA THR A 16 12.29 5.61 2.15
C THR A 16 13.57 4.79 2.10
N GLN A 17 14.57 5.25 2.83
CA GLN A 17 15.65 4.35 3.28
C GLN A 17 15.54 4.20 4.79
N ASN A 18 15.04 3.05 5.23
CA ASN A 18 15.34 2.58 6.58
C ASN A 18 16.79 2.10 6.63
N LYS A 19 17.45 2.32 7.78
CA LYS A 19 18.88 2.07 8.00
C LYS A 19 19.32 0.60 7.99
N GLU A 20 18.42 -0.34 7.62
CA GLU A 20 18.72 -1.76 7.47
C GLU A 20 18.07 -2.32 6.20
N GLY A 21 18.83 -2.40 5.17
CA GLY A 21 18.89 -3.40 4.11
C GLY A 21 17.88 -3.33 2.99
N SER A 22 16.62 -3.43 3.08
CA SER A 22 15.70 -3.52 1.95
C SER A 22 14.57 -2.49 2.04
N PRO A 23 14.11 -1.90 0.93
CA PRO A 23 12.96 -1.01 0.97
C PRO A 23 11.75 -1.78 1.49
N LEU A 24 11.07 -1.24 2.49
CA LEU A 24 9.81 -1.81 2.96
C LEU A 24 8.80 -1.79 1.83
N MET A 25 8.22 -2.95 1.53
CA MET A 25 7.21 -3.12 0.49
C MET A 25 5.83 -3.27 1.12
N VAL A 26 4.81 -2.76 0.43
CA VAL A 26 3.43 -3.08 0.81
C VAL A 26 3.12 -4.47 0.29
N ARG A 27 2.84 -5.39 1.21
CA ARG A 27 2.56 -6.79 0.90
C ARG A 27 1.08 -7.00 0.61
N PRO A 28 0.73 -8.02 -0.19
CA PRO A 28 -0.66 -8.47 -0.28
C PRO A 28 -1.24 -8.79 1.10
N PRO A 29 -2.57 -8.61 1.30
CA PRO A 29 -3.22 -8.95 2.56
C PRO A 29 -3.05 -10.43 2.88
N TYR A 30 -3.32 -10.80 4.12
CA TYR A 30 -3.28 -12.19 4.62
C TYR A 30 -1.89 -12.81 4.79
N GLY A 31 -0.82 -12.08 4.45
CA GLY A 31 0.55 -12.50 4.74
C GLY A 31 0.96 -12.12 6.16
N LEU A 32 1.47 -13.07 6.95
CA LEU A 32 1.82 -12.85 8.36
C LEU A 32 3.29 -12.52 8.60
N ASN A 33 4.17 -12.95 7.73
CA ASN A 33 5.59 -12.96 8.05
C ASN A 33 6.42 -12.60 6.81
N GLU A 34 7.21 -11.55 6.93
CA GLU A 34 8.09 -11.11 5.84
C GLU A 34 9.11 -12.19 5.45
N SER A 35 9.57 -13.04 6.39
CA SER A 35 10.51 -14.11 6.07
C SER A 35 9.92 -15.17 5.14
N LEU A 36 8.60 -15.45 5.24
CA LEU A 36 7.93 -16.40 4.34
C LEU A 36 7.84 -15.87 2.91
N PHE A 37 7.69 -14.55 2.73
CA PHE A 37 7.78 -13.97 1.39
C PHE A 37 9.15 -14.21 0.76
N GLN A 38 10.22 -14.13 1.54
CA GLN A 38 11.58 -14.32 1.05
C GLN A 38 11.92 -15.81 0.81
N SER A 39 11.45 -16.74 1.65
CA SER A 39 11.75 -18.16 1.49
C SER A 39 10.87 -18.83 0.43
N GLU A 40 9.57 -18.65 0.53
CA GLU A 40 8.61 -19.43 -0.27
C GLU A 40 8.23 -18.72 -1.57
N CYS A 41 8.00 -17.38 -1.54
CA CYS A 41 7.55 -16.69 -2.73
C CYS A 41 8.64 -16.63 -3.81
N VAL A 42 9.92 -16.51 -3.46
CA VAL A 42 11.00 -16.51 -4.44
C VAL A 42 11.02 -17.81 -5.24
N ALA A 43 10.83 -18.95 -4.57
CA ALA A 43 10.80 -20.28 -5.19
C ALA A 43 9.46 -20.62 -5.88
N CYS A 44 8.39 -19.89 -5.60
CA CYS A 44 7.09 -20.14 -6.19
C CYS A 44 7.08 -19.84 -7.69
N GLU A 45 6.84 -20.85 -8.52
CA GLU A 45 6.82 -20.69 -9.98
C GLU A 45 5.49 -20.16 -10.51
N SER A 46 4.38 -20.58 -9.91
CA SER A 46 3.03 -20.24 -10.39
C SER A 46 2.67 -18.77 -10.24
N LYS A 47 3.14 -18.11 -9.15
CA LYS A 47 2.74 -16.73 -8.80
C LYS A 47 1.24 -16.52 -8.92
N ALA A 48 0.43 -17.51 -8.58
CA ALA A 48 -1.01 -17.54 -8.81
C ALA A 48 -1.74 -16.35 -8.15
N CYS A 49 -1.20 -15.83 -7.05
CA CYS A 49 -1.72 -14.62 -6.39
C CYS A 49 -1.75 -13.38 -7.30
N VAL A 50 -0.81 -13.28 -8.26
CA VAL A 50 -0.78 -12.17 -9.23
C VAL A 50 -1.93 -12.33 -10.24
N ALA A 51 -2.10 -13.54 -10.77
CA ALA A 51 -3.12 -13.85 -11.78
C ALA A 51 -4.54 -13.79 -11.23
N SER A 52 -4.73 -14.09 -9.93
CA SER A 52 -6.03 -14.07 -9.26
C SER A 52 -6.50 -12.68 -8.82
N CYS A 53 -5.66 -11.65 -8.96
CA CYS A 53 -6.02 -10.30 -8.53
C CYS A 53 -6.78 -9.55 -9.62
N ASP A 54 -8.11 -9.42 -9.50
CA ASP A 54 -8.96 -8.69 -10.45
C ASP A 54 -8.55 -7.21 -10.58
N GLU A 55 -8.12 -6.58 -9.48
CA GLU A 55 -7.64 -5.19 -9.46
C GLU A 55 -6.25 -5.00 -10.08
N GLN A 56 -5.54 -6.11 -10.37
CA GLN A 56 -4.22 -6.13 -10.99
C GLN A 56 -3.18 -5.27 -10.25
N ILE A 57 -3.27 -5.22 -8.93
CA ILE A 57 -2.38 -4.44 -8.07
C ILE A 57 -1.22 -5.26 -7.50
N ILE A 58 -1.24 -6.58 -7.63
CA ILE A 58 -0.15 -7.44 -7.18
C ILE A 58 0.90 -7.53 -8.29
N LEU A 59 2.11 -7.10 -8.00
CA LEU A 59 3.26 -7.19 -8.89
C LEU A 59 4.38 -8.00 -8.21
N ILE A 60 5.25 -8.58 -9.02
CA ILE A 60 6.47 -9.19 -8.48
C ILE A 60 7.57 -8.13 -8.44
N GLY A 61 8.12 -7.89 -7.26
CA GLY A 61 9.21 -6.97 -7.04
C GLY A 61 10.55 -7.48 -7.59
N GLY A 62 11.57 -6.63 -7.58
CA GLY A 62 12.91 -6.99 -8.03
C GLY A 62 13.59 -8.07 -7.18
N ASP A 63 13.09 -8.34 -5.99
CA ASP A 63 13.50 -9.42 -5.08
C ASP A 63 12.77 -10.75 -5.34
N GLY A 64 11.89 -10.82 -6.35
CA GLY A 64 11.12 -12.01 -6.70
C GLY A 64 9.87 -12.24 -5.86
N THR A 65 9.54 -11.32 -4.95
CA THR A 65 8.40 -11.45 -4.03
C THR A 65 7.21 -10.57 -4.45
N PRO A 66 5.95 -10.93 -4.08
CA PRO A 66 4.78 -10.13 -4.40
C PRO A 66 4.73 -8.84 -3.57
N MET A 67 4.37 -7.75 -4.23
CA MET A 67 4.15 -6.44 -3.64
C MET A 67 2.90 -5.77 -4.23
N LEU A 68 2.31 -4.82 -3.51
CA LEU A 68 1.17 -4.05 -4.00
C LEU A 68 1.63 -2.75 -4.70
N ASN A 69 0.98 -2.47 -5.83
CA ASN A 69 1.14 -1.23 -6.58
C ASN A 69 -0.21 -0.55 -6.75
N PHE A 70 -0.39 0.59 -6.12
CA PHE A 70 -1.65 1.35 -6.11
C PHE A 70 -1.77 2.39 -7.24
N SER A 71 -0.97 2.29 -8.28
CA SER A 71 -0.98 3.30 -9.36
C SER A 71 -2.28 3.33 -10.16
N LYS A 72 -3.02 2.21 -10.22
CA LYS A 72 -4.25 2.08 -10.99
C LYS A 72 -5.49 1.87 -10.13
N SER A 73 -5.39 1.08 -9.09
CA SER A 73 -6.51 0.69 -8.23
C SER A 73 -6.04 0.41 -6.80
N GLY A 74 -6.95 -0.04 -5.94
CA GLY A 74 -6.72 -0.43 -4.56
C GLY A 74 -7.10 -1.89 -4.30
N CYS A 75 -6.93 -2.34 -3.05
CA CYS A 75 -7.30 -3.67 -2.63
C CYS A 75 -8.76 -3.72 -2.15
N THR A 76 -9.54 -4.65 -2.70
CA THR A 76 -10.94 -4.90 -2.29
C THR A 76 -11.04 -5.90 -1.13
N PHE A 77 -9.93 -6.49 -0.71
CA PHE A 77 -9.89 -7.57 0.28
C PHE A 77 -10.74 -8.80 -0.11
N CYS A 78 -10.80 -9.13 -1.40
CA CYS A 78 -11.63 -10.23 -1.96
C CYS A 78 -11.13 -11.64 -1.60
N GLU A 79 -9.96 -11.76 -0.95
CA GLU A 79 -9.36 -13.04 -0.53
C GLU A 79 -8.80 -13.94 -1.66
N ASP A 80 -9.03 -13.62 -2.92
CA ASP A 80 -8.70 -14.52 -4.02
C ASP A 80 -7.19 -14.78 -4.16
N CYS A 81 -6.36 -13.79 -3.83
CA CYS A 81 -4.91 -13.98 -3.77
C CYS A 81 -4.48 -15.00 -2.70
N ALA A 82 -5.19 -15.06 -1.55
CA ALA A 82 -4.91 -16.02 -0.50
C ALA A 82 -5.42 -17.42 -0.88
N LYS A 83 -6.62 -17.52 -1.49
CA LYS A 83 -7.17 -18.78 -1.99
C LYS A 83 -6.30 -19.42 -3.08
N ALA A 84 -5.63 -18.61 -3.89
CA ALA A 84 -4.74 -19.04 -4.96
C ALA A 84 -3.29 -19.30 -4.49
N CYS A 85 -2.95 -19.02 -3.23
CA CYS A 85 -1.58 -19.13 -2.73
C CYS A 85 -1.21 -20.59 -2.42
N GLU A 86 -0.54 -21.27 -3.34
CA GLU A 86 -0.11 -22.67 -3.16
C GLU A 86 0.85 -22.89 -1.99
N PRO A 87 1.88 -22.02 -1.76
CA PRO A 87 2.79 -22.18 -0.62
C PRO A 87 2.22 -21.67 0.71
N ASP A 88 0.95 -21.28 0.75
CA ASP A 88 0.22 -20.85 1.97
C ASP A 88 0.88 -19.64 2.71
N VAL A 89 1.64 -18.83 2.02
CA VAL A 89 2.22 -17.59 2.55
C VAL A 89 1.12 -16.56 2.82
N LEU A 90 0.12 -16.49 1.93
CA LEU A 90 -1.12 -15.76 2.13
C LEU A 90 -2.18 -16.72 2.64
N ASN A 91 -2.62 -16.55 3.90
CA ASN A 91 -3.49 -17.52 4.56
C ASN A 91 -4.63 -16.83 5.29
N LEU A 92 -5.87 -17.24 4.99
CA LEU A 92 -7.09 -16.68 5.59
C LEU A 92 -7.25 -17.00 7.08
N LYS A 93 -6.56 -18.03 7.59
CA LYS A 93 -6.57 -18.35 9.03
C LYS A 93 -5.86 -17.30 9.87
N ASN A 94 -5.11 -16.43 9.22
CA ASN A 94 -4.37 -15.33 9.84
C ASN A 94 -5.30 -14.14 10.18
N VAL A 95 -6.38 -14.39 10.87
CA VAL A 95 -7.54 -13.51 11.11
C VAL A 95 -7.20 -12.15 11.74
N HIS A 96 -6.07 -12.03 12.40
CA HIS A 96 -5.72 -10.80 13.13
C HIS A 96 -5.08 -9.67 12.28
N THR A 97 -4.82 -9.93 11.00
CA THR A 97 -4.25 -8.93 10.08
C THR A 97 -5.14 -8.68 8.86
N LEU A 98 -6.37 -9.19 8.88
CA LEU A 98 -7.24 -9.32 7.71
C LEU A 98 -7.76 -8.01 7.14
N GLU A 99 -7.78 -6.95 7.94
CA GLU A 99 -8.48 -5.72 7.56
C GLU A 99 -7.56 -4.52 7.35
N GLN A 100 -6.25 -4.72 7.41
CA GLN A 100 -5.30 -3.64 7.18
C GLN A 100 -4.08 -4.10 6.38
N LEU A 101 -3.71 -3.31 5.40
CA LEU A 101 -2.42 -3.47 4.73
C LEU A 101 -1.30 -2.84 5.57
N ASN A 102 -0.09 -3.31 5.39
CA ASN A 102 1.11 -2.76 6.01
C ASN A 102 1.51 -1.40 5.39
N ALA A 103 0.54 -0.50 5.25
CA ALA A 103 0.70 0.81 4.67
C ALA A 103 -0.08 1.86 5.46
N LYS A 104 0.55 3.00 5.73
CA LYS A 104 -0.10 4.19 6.28
C LYS A 104 -0.15 5.29 5.25
N PHE A 105 -1.33 5.86 5.07
CA PHE A 105 -1.58 6.91 4.10
C PHE A 105 -1.71 8.27 4.77
N ARG A 106 -1.28 9.31 4.08
CA ARG A 106 -1.49 10.70 4.51
C ARG A 106 -1.73 11.60 3.31
N ILE A 107 -2.44 12.69 3.52
CA ILE A 107 -2.66 13.73 2.51
C ILE A 107 -1.59 14.82 2.74
N SER A 108 -0.82 15.15 1.69
CA SER A 108 0.07 16.30 1.70
C SER A 108 -0.77 17.57 1.58
N THR A 109 -0.70 18.43 2.57
CA THR A 109 -1.39 19.72 2.57
C THR A 109 -0.92 20.63 1.44
N GLU A 110 0.37 20.56 1.09
CA GLU A 110 0.97 21.35 0.02
C GLU A 110 0.50 20.95 -1.37
N GLY A 111 0.30 19.62 -1.58
CA GLY A 111 -0.12 19.10 -2.89
C GLY A 111 -1.64 19.02 -3.07
N CYS A 112 -2.42 19.06 -2.00
CA CYS A 112 -3.85 18.85 -2.05
C CYS A 112 -4.62 20.12 -2.39
N VAL A 113 -5.29 20.16 -3.54
CA VAL A 113 -6.07 21.33 -3.99
C VAL A 113 -7.19 21.69 -3.01
N ALA A 114 -7.75 20.73 -2.27
CA ALA A 114 -8.79 21.01 -1.27
C ALA A 114 -8.25 21.78 -0.06
N HIS A 115 -6.98 21.64 0.28
CA HIS A 115 -6.31 22.49 1.28
C HIS A 115 -6.05 23.92 0.77
N HIS A 116 -6.16 24.13 -0.55
CA HIS A 116 -5.99 25.43 -1.19
C HIS A 116 -7.31 26.07 -1.65
N GLY A 117 -8.44 25.63 -1.06
CA GLY A 117 -9.75 26.23 -1.29
C GLY A 117 -10.46 25.78 -2.59
N VAL A 118 -10.00 24.71 -3.23
CA VAL A 118 -10.68 24.10 -4.37
C VAL A 118 -11.54 22.94 -3.88
N ILE A 119 -12.81 22.92 -4.23
CA ILE A 119 -13.72 21.80 -3.90
C ILE A 119 -13.26 20.56 -4.65
N CYS A 120 -12.84 19.51 -3.91
CA CYS A 120 -12.38 18.25 -4.47
C CYS A 120 -12.67 17.11 -3.49
N PHE A 121 -13.45 16.13 -3.92
CA PHE A 121 -13.80 14.92 -3.13
C PHE A 121 -13.29 13.63 -3.76
N SER A 122 -12.43 13.69 -4.79
CA SER A 122 -11.99 12.55 -5.58
C SER A 122 -11.38 11.40 -4.76
N CYS A 123 -10.76 11.69 -3.61
CA CYS A 123 -10.21 10.67 -2.74
C CYS A 123 -11.26 10.06 -1.80
N LYS A 124 -12.33 10.80 -1.48
CA LYS A 124 -13.38 10.34 -0.57
C LYS A 124 -14.31 9.33 -1.25
N GLU A 125 -14.69 9.59 -2.49
CA GLU A 125 -15.64 8.74 -3.23
C GLU A 125 -15.24 7.27 -3.31
N PRO A 126 -13.97 6.90 -3.59
CA PRO A 126 -13.56 5.50 -3.65
C PRO A 126 -13.17 4.91 -2.30
N CYS A 127 -13.25 5.66 -1.20
CA CYS A 127 -12.85 5.17 0.11
C CYS A 127 -13.87 4.19 0.67
N ILE A 128 -13.52 2.90 0.68
CA ILE A 128 -14.44 1.82 1.09
C ILE A 128 -14.81 1.88 2.57
N ASP A 129 -13.95 2.49 3.42
CA ASP A 129 -14.14 2.55 4.88
C ASP A 129 -14.61 3.92 5.36
N ASP A 130 -14.94 4.84 4.43
CA ASP A 130 -15.27 6.23 4.77
C ASP A 130 -14.22 6.91 5.69
N ALA A 131 -12.95 6.52 5.55
CA ALA A 131 -11.85 7.01 6.37
C ALA A 131 -11.40 8.43 6.02
N ILE A 132 -11.86 9.00 4.89
CA ILE A 132 -11.48 10.36 4.49
C ILE A 132 -12.55 11.35 4.93
N LEU A 133 -12.19 12.14 5.93
CA LEU A 133 -13.05 13.12 6.55
C LEU A 133 -12.71 14.52 6.05
N PHE A 134 -13.72 15.38 5.89
CA PHE A 134 -13.57 16.77 5.48
C PHE A 134 -14.01 17.70 6.59
N ASN A 135 -13.25 18.74 6.83
CA ASN A 135 -13.67 19.85 7.67
C ASN A 135 -14.46 20.86 6.80
N GLY A 136 -15.78 20.73 6.83
CA GLY A 136 -16.65 21.41 5.87
C GLY A 136 -16.50 20.86 4.46
N MET A 137 -16.21 21.73 3.47
CA MET A 137 -15.97 21.34 2.07
C MET A 137 -14.47 21.23 1.71
N PHE A 138 -13.60 21.47 2.68
CA PHE A 138 -12.16 21.59 2.48
C PHE A 138 -11.39 20.77 3.52
N ASN A 139 -10.05 20.81 3.45
CA ASN A 139 -9.14 20.24 4.43
C ASN A 139 -9.40 18.75 4.74
N PRO A 140 -9.29 17.87 3.72
CA PRO A 140 -9.44 16.45 3.94
C PRO A 140 -8.33 15.89 4.83
N VAL A 141 -8.72 15.00 5.75
CA VAL A 141 -7.82 14.24 6.61
C VAL A 141 -8.15 12.76 6.52
N ILE A 142 -7.18 11.90 6.76
CA ILE A 142 -7.40 10.46 6.84
C ILE A 142 -7.53 10.07 8.31
N ASP A 143 -8.67 9.49 8.66
CA ASP A 143 -8.89 8.84 9.95
C ASP A 143 -8.13 7.51 9.95
N MET A 144 -7.07 7.44 10.76
CA MET A 144 -6.18 6.29 10.80
C MET A 144 -6.78 5.08 11.49
N ASP A 145 -7.82 5.27 12.29
CA ASP A 145 -8.53 4.18 12.97
C ASP A 145 -9.50 3.46 12.03
N ARG A 146 -9.95 4.17 10.99
CA ARG A 146 -10.83 3.62 9.95
C ARG A 146 -10.06 3.14 8.73
N CYS A 147 -8.90 3.72 8.44
CA CYS A 147 -8.17 3.47 7.21
C CYS A 147 -7.55 2.08 7.19
N THR A 148 -8.04 1.20 6.33
CA THR A 148 -7.48 -0.15 6.10
C THR A 148 -6.24 -0.16 5.22
N GLY A 149 -5.87 0.99 4.64
CA GLY A 149 -4.74 1.06 3.73
C GLY A 149 -5.03 0.50 2.33
N CYS A 150 -6.29 0.36 1.95
CA CYS A 150 -6.71 -0.28 0.68
C CYS A 150 -6.14 0.38 -0.59
N GLY A 151 -5.81 1.68 -0.56
CA GLY A 151 -5.09 2.38 -1.63
C GLY A 151 -5.94 2.98 -2.75
N PHE A 152 -7.26 2.79 -2.78
CA PHE A 152 -8.13 3.34 -3.84
C PHE A 152 -8.04 4.86 -3.98
N CYS A 153 -7.79 5.58 -2.90
CA CYS A 153 -7.66 7.02 -2.90
C CYS A 153 -6.45 7.56 -3.69
N LEU A 154 -5.36 6.74 -3.82
CA LEU A 154 -4.15 7.20 -4.51
C LEU A 154 -4.38 7.45 -5.99
N SER A 155 -4.94 6.45 -6.70
CA SER A 155 -5.15 6.52 -8.14
C SER A 155 -6.17 7.60 -8.54
N ARG A 156 -7.02 8.02 -7.59
CA ARG A 156 -8.07 9.03 -7.83
C ARG A 156 -7.63 10.46 -7.52
N CYS A 157 -6.50 10.65 -6.85
CA CYS A 157 -6.02 11.99 -6.53
C CYS A 157 -5.44 12.69 -7.77
N PRO A 158 -6.06 13.78 -8.28
CA PRO A 158 -5.61 14.43 -9.51
C PRO A 158 -4.27 15.13 -9.39
N THR A 159 -3.84 15.42 -8.16
CA THR A 159 -2.56 16.09 -7.88
C THR A 159 -1.54 15.18 -7.22
N HIS A 160 -1.84 13.90 -7.08
CA HIS A 160 -0.98 12.93 -6.38
C HIS A 160 -0.57 13.37 -4.98
N ALA A 161 -1.46 14.09 -4.29
CA ALA A 161 -1.22 14.62 -2.95
C ALA A 161 -1.29 13.53 -1.85
N ILE A 162 -1.79 12.34 -2.17
CA ILE A 162 -1.80 11.23 -1.22
C ILE A 162 -0.51 10.46 -1.34
N VAL A 163 0.17 10.34 -0.21
CA VAL A 163 1.42 9.58 -0.08
C VAL A 163 1.23 8.47 0.95
N PHE A 164 1.97 7.39 0.80
CA PHE A 164 1.94 6.28 1.75
C PHE A 164 3.34 5.88 2.18
N LEU A 165 3.41 5.27 3.34
CA LEU A 165 4.59 4.66 3.91
C LEU A 165 4.28 3.19 4.21
N ALA A 166 5.06 2.28 3.65
CA ALA A 166 5.02 0.88 4.06
C ALA A 166 5.55 0.76 5.50
N ILE A 167 4.87 -0.04 6.31
CA ILE A 167 5.28 -0.34 7.68
C ILE A 167 5.64 -1.83 7.79
N PRO A 168 6.49 -2.23 8.75
CA PRO A 168 6.76 -3.64 8.98
C PRO A 168 5.47 -4.41 9.25
N ILE A 169 5.37 -5.63 8.72
CA ILE A 169 4.28 -6.52 9.10
C ILE A 169 4.48 -6.88 10.57
N ALA A 170 3.47 -6.58 11.40
CA ALA A 170 3.51 -6.95 12.80
C ALA A 170 3.48 -8.48 12.92
N VAL A 171 4.53 -9.07 13.48
CA VAL A 171 4.51 -10.49 13.84
C VAL A 171 3.58 -10.61 15.05
N PRO A 172 2.50 -11.40 14.97
CA PRO A 172 1.68 -11.63 16.16
C PRO A 172 2.57 -12.24 17.25
N ASN A 173 2.59 -11.59 18.41
CA ASN A 173 3.21 -12.18 19.58
C ASN A 173 2.51 -13.51 19.83
N THR A 174 3.22 -14.63 19.65
CA THR A 174 2.77 -15.93 20.10
C THR A 174 2.58 -15.81 21.61
N VAL A 175 1.34 -15.74 22.03
CA VAL A 175 0.99 -15.92 23.44
C VAL A 175 1.37 -17.36 23.76
N THR A 176 2.49 -17.54 24.43
CA THR A 176 2.83 -18.82 25.05
C THR A 176 1.82 -19.07 26.18
N GLU A 177 0.94 -20.04 25.97
CA GLU A 177 0.22 -20.69 27.06
C GLU A 177 1.17 -21.51 27.92
#